data_e724ad58ec2c5cabd369071d8b7dbfbd
#
_entry.id   e724ad58ec2c5cabd369071d8b7dbfbd
#
_cell.length_a   1.000
_cell.length_b   1.000
_cell.length_c   1.000
_cell.angle_alpha   90.00
_cell.angle_beta   90.00
_cell.angle_gamma   90.00
#
_symmetry.space_group_name_H-M   'P 1'
#
loop_
_entity.id
_entity.type
_entity.pdbx_description
1 polymer ?
#
loop_
_entity_poly.entity_id
_entity_poly.type
_entity_poly.pdbx_seq_one_letter_code
_entity_poly.pdbx_strand_id
1 'polypeptide(L)'
;FKQQKDYMKLKNQTIEPGSPISLGEPKEYPIDLMAALINHFSTEPTVNAAYLRLIEQNGQKSYFIVVDFFGDMESTFDAISKVANPFLDDEIQLSMMPYSMDFAKNAVKGVEPFYRKEN
;
A
#
# COMPACT_ATOMS: atom_id res chain seq x y z
N PHE A 1 -5.12 -9.32 -16.17
CA PHE A 1 -4.33 -10.07 -15.24
C PHE A 1 -4.89 -9.90 -13.83
N LYS A 2 -4.97 -10.99 -13.10
CA LYS A 2 -5.78 -11.05 -11.90
C LYS A 2 -5.32 -10.11 -10.79
N GLN A 3 -4.02 -10.07 -10.55
CA GLN A 3 -3.44 -9.25 -9.50
C GLN A 3 -3.71 -7.77 -9.77
N GLN A 4 -3.51 -7.35 -10.98
CA GLN A 4 -3.76 -5.98 -11.38
C GLN A 4 -5.23 -5.63 -11.21
N LYS A 5 -6.10 -6.54 -11.55
CA LYS A 5 -7.53 -6.31 -11.37
C LYS A 5 -7.89 -6.12 -9.90
N ASP A 6 -7.26 -6.88 -9.02
CA ASP A 6 -7.59 -6.83 -7.61
C ASP A 6 -7.28 -5.47 -7.00
N TYR A 7 -6.09 -4.92 -7.24
CA TYR A 7 -5.81 -3.63 -6.63
C TYR A 7 -6.49 -2.46 -7.33
N MET A 8 -6.79 -2.60 -8.62
CA MET A 8 -7.61 -1.59 -9.27
C MET A 8 -9.03 -1.60 -8.74
N LYS A 9 -9.54 -2.78 -8.46
CA LYS A 9 -10.85 -2.93 -7.86
C LYS A 9 -10.89 -2.32 -6.47
N LEU A 10 -9.85 -2.55 -5.66
CA LEU A 10 -9.74 -1.95 -4.35
C LEU A 10 -9.70 -0.44 -4.42
N LYS A 11 -8.96 0.09 -5.37
CA LYS A 11 -8.89 1.52 -5.59
C LYS A 11 -10.27 2.09 -5.84
N ASN A 12 -11.05 1.43 -6.68
CA ASN A 12 -12.40 1.90 -6.98
C ASN A 12 -13.30 1.79 -5.77
N GLN A 13 -13.16 0.73 -4.99
CA GLN A 13 -14.00 0.51 -3.82
C GLN A 13 -13.65 1.46 -2.68
N THR A 14 -12.35 1.69 -2.45
CA THR A 14 -11.92 2.47 -1.30
C THR A 14 -12.17 3.96 -1.45
N ILE A 15 -12.27 4.45 -2.67
CA ILE A 15 -12.50 5.87 -2.88
C ILE A 15 -13.83 6.13 -3.56
N GLU A 16 -14.75 5.20 -3.42
CA GLU A 16 -16.08 5.33 -3.99
C GLU A 16 -16.83 6.47 -3.30
N PRO A 17 -17.43 7.37 -4.08
CA PRO A 17 -18.15 8.51 -3.50
C PRO A 17 -19.31 8.05 -2.62
N GLY A 18 -19.49 8.72 -1.51
CA GLY A 18 -20.56 8.44 -0.60
C GLY A 18 -20.28 7.39 0.44
N SER A 19 -19.19 6.64 0.31
CA SER A 19 -18.81 5.64 1.32
C SER A 19 -17.79 6.25 2.27
N PRO A 20 -18.04 6.24 3.57
CA PRO A 20 -17.07 6.80 4.51
C PRO A 20 -15.83 5.93 4.57
N ILE A 21 -14.68 6.59 4.55
CA ILE A 21 -13.39 5.94 4.67
C ILE A 21 -12.70 6.51 5.88
N SER A 22 -12.29 5.64 6.80
CA SER A 22 -11.45 6.04 7.93
C SER A 22 -10.01 5.74 7.58
N LEU A 23 -9.17 6.74 7.73
CA LEU A 23 -7.76 6.64 7.43
C LEU A 23 -7.00 6.84 8.73
N GLY A 24 -6.12 5.94 9.06
CA GLY A 24 -5.38 6.03 10.31
C GLY A 24 -4.15 5.17 10.30
N GLU A 25 -3.66 4.87 11.49
CA GLU A 25 -2.50 4.02 11.66
C GLU A 25 -2.92 2.71 12.30
N PRO A 26 -2.24 1.60 11.98
CA PRO A 26 -2.53 0.34 12.64
C PRO A 26 -2.27 0.44 14.14
N LYS A 27 -3.10 -0.22 14.93
CA LYS A 27 -2.85 -0.29 16.36
C LYS A 27 -1.54 -0.99 16.66
N GLU A 28 -1.29 -2.05 15.92
CA GLU A 28 -0.03 -2.76 15.96
C GLU A 28 0.53 -2.74 14.55
N TYR A 29 1.75 -2.26 14.40
CA TYR A 29 2.38 -2.28 13.10
C TYR A 29 2.73 -3.71 12.71
N PRO A 30 2.48 -4.08 11.45
CA PRO A 30 2.80 -5.43 10.97
C PRO A 30 4.29 -5.54 10.70
N ILE A 31 5.06 -5.77 11.77
CA ILE A 31 6.52 -5.69 11.74
C ILE A 31 7.11 -6.66 10.72
N ASP A 32 6.61 -7.88 10.67
CA ASP A 32 7.16 -8.88 9.74
C ASP A 32 6.88 -8.50 8.30
N LEU A 33 5.67 -8.01 8.03
CA LEU A 33 5.32 -7.54 6.69
C LEU A 33 6.19 -6.37 6.29
N MET A 34 6.35 -5.40 7.19
CA MET A 34 7.15 -4.22 6.90
C MET A 34 8.60 -4.60 6.65
N ALA A 35 9.15 -5.51 7.45
CA ALA A 35 10.53 -5.95 7.26
C ALA A 35 10.73 -6.63 5.92
N ALA A 36 9.77 -7.48 5.53
CA ALA A 36 9.83 -8.16 4.24
C ALA A 36 9.78 -7.17 3.08
N LEU A 37 8.92 -6.16 3.21
CA LEU A 37 8.80 -5.14 2.16
C LEU A 37 10.04 -4.26 2.09
N ILE A 38 10.59 -3.86 3.23
CA ILE A 38 11.82 -3.08 3.25
C ILE A 38 12.95 -3.85 2.57
N ASN A 39 13.06 -5.12 2.87
CA ASN A 39 14.08 -5.96 2.24
C ASN A 39 13.90 -6.02 0.73
N HIS A 40 12.65 -6.18 0.29
CA HIS A 40 12.34 -6.20 -1.14
C HIS A 40 12.69 -4.85 -1.80
N PHE A 41 12.25 -3.75 -1.19
CA PHE A 41 12.48 -2.42 -1.76
C PHE A 41 13.95 -2.10 -1.85
N SER A 42 14.75 -2.58 -0.91
CA SER A 42 16.18 -2.29 -0.92
C SER A 42 16.88 -2.91 -2.13
N THR A 43 16.24 -3.88 -2.77
CA THR A 43 16.77 -4.49 -4.00
C THR A 43 16.12 -3.94 -5.26
N GLU A 44 15.16 -3.00 -5.11
CA GLU A 44 14.42 -2.45 -6.23
C GLU A 44 14.78 -0.99 -6.42
N PRO A 45 15.71 -0.69 -7.35
CA PRO A 45 16.16 0.69 -7.50
C PRO A 45 15.08 1.66 -7.99
N THR A 46 13.96 1.14 -8.50
CA THR A 46 12.87 2.00 -8.99
C THR A 46 11.96 2.49 -7.88
N VAL A 47 12.06 1.97 -6.66
CA VAL A 47 11.22 2.39 -5.55
C VAL A 47 11.97 3.42 -4.72
N ASN A 48 11.38 4.60 -4.58
CA ASN A 48 11.99 5.71 -3.84
C ASN A 48 11.55 5.74 -2.38
N ALA A 49 10.29 5.45 -2.13
CA ALA A 49 9.75 5.50 -0.76
C ALA A 49 8.45 4.72 -0.70
N ALA A 50 8.09 4.29 0.49
CA ALA A 50 6.82 3.61 0.72
C ALA A 50 6.25 4.01 2.07
N TYR A 51 4.94 4.15 2.12
CA TYR A 51 4.22 4.61 3.30
C TYR A 51 3.16 3.58 3.67
N LEU A 52 2.88 3.44 4.95
CA LEU A 52 1.85 2.53 5.45
C LEU A 52 0.78 3.29 6.20
N ARG A 53 -0.46 3.06 5.80
CA ARG A 53 -1.63 3.57 6.52
C ARG A 53 -2.60 2.42 6.70
N LEU A 54 -3.64 2.65 7.48
CA LEU A 54 -4.74 1.70 7.62
C LEU A 54 -6.01 2.36 7.10
N ILE A 55 -6.72 1.65 6.24
CA ILE A 55 -8.02 2.10 5.75
C ILE A 55 -9.08 1.20 6.34
N GLU A 56 -10.16 1.82 6.80
CA GLU A 56 -11.34 1.08 7.24
C GLU A 56 -12.54 1.65 6.52
N GLN A 57 -13.31 0.78 5.88
CA GLN A 57 -14.51 1.15 5.16
C GLN A 57 -15.53 0.03 5.31
N ASN A 58 -16.73 0.37 5.80
CA ASN A 58 -17.80 -0.61 5.97
C ASN A 58 -17.37 -1.79 6.84
N GLY A 59 -16.54 -1.52 7.86
CA GLY A 59 -16.06 -2.57 8.75
C GLY A 59 -14.92 -3.40 8.21
N GLN A 60 -14.52 -3.16 6.98
CA GLN A 60 -13.43 -3.89 6.35
C GLN A 60 -12.14 -3.11 6.50
N LYS A 61 -11.11 -3.75 7.01
CA LYS A 61 -9.80 -3.13 7.22
C LYS A 61 -8.84 -3.55 6.12
N SER A 62 -7.96 -2.62 5.77
CA SER A 62 -6.97 -2.86 4.73
C SER A 62 -5.70 -2.09 5.06
N TYR A 63 -4.55 -2.75 4.96
CA TYR A 63 -3.29 -2.02 4.95
C TYR A 63 -3.23 -1.26 3.65
N PHE A 64 -2.94 0.01 3.73
CA PHE A 64 -2.88 0.88 2.56
C PHE A 64 -1.44 1.30 2.37
N ILE A 65 -0.82 0.81 1.30
CA ILE A 65 0.58 1.10 1.01
C ILE A 65 0.63 2.04 -0.17
N VAL A 66 1.22 3.20 0.06
CA VAL A 66 1.47 4.19 -0.98
C VAL A 66 2.92 4.06 -1.38
N VAL A 67 3.18 3.91 -2.67
CA VAL A 67 4.53 3.66 -3.17
C VAL A 67 4.93 4.78 -4.11
N ASP A 68 6.06 5.41 -3.79
CA ASP A 68 6.68 6.40 -4.66
C ASP A 68 7.74 5.67 -5.48
N PHE A 69 7.48 5.55 -6.77
CA PHE A 69 8.33 4.75 -7.64
C PHE A 69 8.31 5.32 -9.06
N PHE A 70 9.23 4.85 -9.87
CA PHE A 70 9.18 5.11 -11.30
C PHE A 70 9.23 3.77 -12.04
N GLY A 71 8.77 3.79 -13.31
CA GLY A 71 8.75 2.59 -14.12
C GLY A 71 7.36 1.99 -14.16
N ASP A 72 7.28 0.69 -14.43
CA ASP A 72 6.02 0.01 -14.68
C ASP A 72 5.26 -0.27 -13.39
N MET A 73 4.04 0.28 -13.32
CA MET A 73 3.21 0.15 -12.13
C MET A 73 2.76 -1.30 -11.92
N GLU A 74 2.38 -1.97 -12.99
CA GLU A 74 1.85 -3.33 -12.86
C GLU A 74 2.88 -4.28 -12.29
N SER A 75 4.09 -4.27 -12.83
CA SER A 75 5.13 -5.18 -12.34
C SER A 75 5.59 -4.80 -10.95
N THR A 76 5.64 -3.49 -10.64
CA THR A 76 6.02 -3.04 -9.32
C THR A 76 5.03 -3.52 -8.26
N PHE A 77 3.74 -3.31 -8.51
CA PHE A 77 2.72 -3.69 -7.55
C PHE A 77 2.53 -5.20 -7.46
N ASP A 78 2.71 -5.89 -8.58
CA ASP A 78 2.64 -7.35 -8.59
C ASP A 78 3.73 -7.95 -7.70
N ALA A 79 4.93 -7.44 -7.78
CA ALA A 79 6.03 -7.90 -6.94
C ALA A 79 5.75 -7.63 -5.46
N ILE A 80 5.22 -6.45 -5.15
CA ILE A 80 4.87 -6.10 -3.77
C ILE A 80 3.81 -7.07 -3.23
N SER A 81 2.80 -7.35 -4.04
CA SER A 81 1.74 -8.26 -3.63
C SER A 81 2.28 -9.65 -3.31
N LYS A 82 3.21 -10.13 -4.11
CA LYS A 82 3.79 -11.45 -3.88
C LYS A 82 4.59 -11.50 -2.58
N VAL A 83 5.32 -10.43 -2.29
CA VAL A 83 6.08 -10.36 -1.04
C VAL A 83 5.14 -10.28 0.16
N ALA A 84 4.07 -9.51 0.04
CA ALA A 84 3.16 -9.25 1.15
C ALA A 84 2.22 -10.41 1.43
N ASN A 85 1.89 -11.19 0.42
CA ASN A 85 0.82 -12.18 0.52
C ASN A 85 0.95 -13.13 1.70
N PRO A 86 2.14 -13.68 2.02
CA PRO A 86 2.25 -14.60 3.16
C PRO A 86 1.94 -13.97 4.51
N PHE A 87 1.91 -12.65 4.61
CA PHE A 87 1.69 -11.94 5.86
C PHE A 87 0.26 -11.42 6.00
N LEU A 88 -0.61 -11.73 5.04
CA LEU A 88 -1.98 -11.27 5.06
C LEU A 88 -2.91 -12.42 5.43
N ASP A 89 -4.06 -12.07 6.02
CA ASP A 89 -5.07 -13.07 6.35
C ASP A 89 -6.43 -12.57 5.90
N ASP A 90 -7.48 -13.31 6.24
CA ASP A 90 -8.83 -12.99 5.80
C ASP A 90 -9.38 -11.73 6.45
N GLU A 91 -8.82 -11.33 7.57
CA GLU A 91 -9.35 -10.20 8.32
C GLU A 91 -8.80 -8.86 7.85
N ILE A 92 -7.65 -8.87 7.21
CA ILE A 92 -7.07 -7.62 6.74
C ILE A 92 -6.52 -7.82 5.32
N GLN A 93 -6.80 -6.88 4.48
CA GLN A 93 -6.42 -6.92 3.08
C GLN A 93 -5.34 -5.91 2.78
N LEU A 94 -4.81 -5.95 1.58
CA LEU A 94 -3.79 -5.03 1.13
C LEU A 94 -4.34 -4.17 0.01
N SER A 95 -4.23 -2.86 0.17
CA SER A 95 -4.54 -1.90 -0.88
C SER A 95 -3.26 -1.16 -1.21
N MET A 96 -3.06 -0.86 -2.48
CA MET A 96 -1.86 -0.13 -2.90
C MET A 96 -2.26 0.97 -3.85
N MET A 97 -1.47 2.04 -3.85
CA MET A 97 -1.72 3.16 -4.74
C MET A 97 -0.41 3.87 -5.01
N PRO A 98 -0.19 4.34 -6.25
CA PRO A 98 1.02 5.13 -6.51
C PRO A 98 0.93 6.50 -5.86
N TYR A 99 2.06 6.97 -5.39
CA TYR A 99 2.14 8.27 -4.70
C TYR A 99 1.69 9.43 -5.60
N SER A 100 1.75 9.24 -6.91
CA SER A 100 1.36 10.27 -7.87
C SER A 100 -0.14 10.59 -7.85
N MET A 101 -0.95 9.72 -7.28
CA MET A 101 -2.39 9.96 -7.19
C MET A 101 -2.70 10.94 -6.06
N ASP A 102 -3.66 11.84 -6.30
CA ASP A 102 -4.00 12.86 -5.31
C ASP A 102 -4.47 12.27 -3.99
N PHE A 103 -5.29 11.23 -4.06
CA PHE A 103 -5.76 10.58 -2.84
C PHE A 103 -4.58 10.05 -2.02
N ALA A 104 -3.61 9.43 -2.71
CA ALA A 104 -2.44 8.86 -2.02
C ALA A 104 -1.62 9.95 -1.37
N LYS A 105 -1.37 11.06 -2.08
CA LYS A 105 -0.62 12.17 -1.53
C LYS A 105 -1.28 12.72 -0.28
N ASN A 106 -2.60 12.87 -0.32
CA ASN A 106 -3.34 13.37 0.83
C ASN A 106 -3.32 12.38 1.98
N ALA A 107 -3.41 11.10 1.67
CA ALA A 107 -3.45 10.05 2.69
C ALA A 107 -2.17 9.98 3.50
N VAL A 108 -1.03 10.34 2.91
CA VAL A 108 0.26 10.21 3.60
C VAL A 108 0.87 11.56 3.96
N LYS A 109 0.09 12.64 3.81
CA LYS A 109 0.58 13.96 4.15
C LYS A 109 0.95 14.00 5.64
N GLY A 110 2.19 14.38 5.92
CA GLY A 110 2.67 14.42 7.29
C GLY A 110 3.06 13.09 7.88
N VAL A 111 3.01 12.04 7.08
CA VAL A 111 3.34 10.68 7.55
C VAL A 111 4.75 10.34 7.09
N GLU A 112 5.55 9.78 8.00
CA GLU A 112 6.88 9.33 7.64
C GLU A 112 6.80 8.03 6.85
N PRO A 113 7.58 7.90 5.77
CA PRO A 113 7.62 6.63 5.06
C PRO A 113 8.31 5.57 5.90
N PHE A 114 7.85 4.32 5.78
CA PHE A 114 8.54 3.23 6.46
C PHE A 114 9.74 2.74 5.65
N TYR A 115 9.84 3.13 4.41
CA TYR A 115 11.00 2.86 3.58
C TYR A 115 11.33 4.12 2.78
N ARG A 116 12.60 4.44 2.71
CA ARG A 116 13.09 5.52 1.87
C ARG A 116 14.42 5.09 1.29
N LYS A 117 14.53 5.22 -0.03
CA LYS A 117 15.75 4.86 -0.74
C LYS A 117 16.87 5.79 -0.30
N GLU A 118 18.02 5.21 -0.01
CA GLU A 118 19.21 6.00 0.27
C GLU A 118 19.98 6.28 -1.01
N ASN A 119 20.57 7.46 -1.07
CA ASN A 119 21.38 7.85 -2.23
C ASN A 119 22.86 7.65 -1.92
#